data_91c544a6fa51d7a7f84a53dd67a139ec
#
_entry.id   91c544a6fa51d7a7f84a53dd67a139ec
#
_cell.length_a   1.000
_cell.length_b   1.000
_cell.length_c   1.000
_cell.angle_alpha   90.00
_cell.angle_beta   90.00
_cell.angle_gamma   90.00
#
_symmetry.space_group_name_H-M   'P 1'
#
loop_
_entity.id
_entity.type
_entity.pdbx_description
1 polymer ?
#
loop_
_entity_poly.entity_id
_entity_poly.type
_entity_poly.pdbx_seq_one_letter_code
_entity_poly.pdbx_strand_id
1 'polypeptide(L)'
;MKKIIPILLLSPVLIIAQKLPRFENDTLYTSGGYKIYKGQTLTFAEGSGKNGNFRYAKLKGNDTPGTLANKSVVVEEVSDFKITGLGNAFIRIHGELIKNNGERKRIILYLAFDKAIEGVQGMPPELVVPEEFKNKSKISAADEIAKLYKLYQDGAISKEEFEIQKKKLLEQ
;
A
#
# COMPACT_ATOMS: atom_id res chain seq x y z
N MET A 1 -59.47 8.60 -11.85
CA MET A 1 -58.26 7.79 -12.17
C MET A 1 -57.12 8.30 -11.31
N LYS A 2 -56.76 7.56 -10.25
CA LYS A 2 -55.63 7.92 -9.35
C LYS A 2 -54.35 7.36 -9.94
N LYS A 3 -53.39 8.23 -10.33
CA LYS A 3 -52.06 7.84 -10.80
C LYS A 3 -51.23 7.42 -9.56
N ILE A 4 -50.90 6.14 -9.49
CA ILE A 4 -49.95 5.61 -8.48
C ILE A 4 -48.55 5.86 -9.04
N ILE A 5 -47.78 6.75 -8.38
CA ILE A 5 -46.36 6.95 -8.64
C ILE A 5 -45.59 5.90 -7.88
N PRO A 6 -44.80 5.03 -8.54
CA PRO A 6 -43.95 4.08 -7.82
C PRO A 6 -42.81 4.84 -7.14
N ILE A 7 -42.79 4.83 -5.82
CA ILE A 7 -41.65 5.31 -5.02
C ILE A 7 -40.54 4.29 -5.19
N LEU A 8 -39.51 4.65 -5.97
CA LEU A 8 -38.29 3.88 -6.10
C LEU A 8 -37.51 4.01 -4.77
N LEU A 9 -37.59 3.00 -3.93
CA LEU A 9 -36.80 2.90 -2.72
C LEU A 9 -35.33 2.72 -3.13
N LEU A 10 -34.58 3.83 -3.19
CA LEU A 10 -33.12 3.80 -3.21
C LEU A 10 -32.65 3.26 -1.86
N SER A 11 -32.41 1.95 -1.78
CA SER A 11 -31.69 1.39 -0.65
C SER A 11 -30.27 2.01 -0.63
N PRO A 12 -29.82 2.62 0.48
CA PRO A 12 -28.44 3.06 0.59
C PRO A 12 -27.56 1.81 0.56
N VAL A 13 -26.80 1.64 -0.51
CA VAL A 13 -25.71 0.67 -0.56
C VAL A 13 -24.69 1.13 0.45
N LEU A 14 -24.70 0.54 1.64
CA LEU A 14 -23.64 0.71 2.62
C LEU A 14 -22.37 0.12 2.01
N ILE A 15 -21.58 0.97 1.36
CA ILE A 15 -20.22 0.64 0.97
C ILE A 15 -19.43 0.54 2.28
N ILE A 16 -19.35 -0.67 2.82
CA ILE A 16 -18.45 -0.97 3.93
C ILE A 16 -17.06 -0.78 3.34
N ALA A 17 -16.41 0.34 3.66
CA ALA A 17 -15.01 0.58 3.31
C ALA A 17 -14.20 -0.56 3.95
N GLN A 18 -13.74 -1.49 3.14
CA GLN A 18 -12.95 -2.61 3.62
C GLN A 18 -11.61 -2.09 4.14
N LYS A 19 -11.24 -2.55 5.35
CA LYS A 19 -9.99 -2.13 6.01
C LYS A 19 -8.78 -2.53 5.14
N LEU A 20 -7.89 -1.59 4.86
CA LEU A 20 -6.60 -1.83 4.21
C LEU A 20 -5.50 -2.01 5.30
N PRO A 21 -4.42 -2.76 5.04
CA PRO A 21 -4.19 -3.56 3.83
C PRO A 21 -5.05 -4.83 3.80
N ARG A 22 -5.30 -5.38 2.61
CA ARG A 22 -6.02 -6.65 2.45
C ARG A 22 -5.49 -7.46 1.27
N PHE A 23 -5.63 -8.76 1.36
CA PHE A 23 -5.33 -9.69 0.27
C PHE A 23 -6.64 -10.38 -0.13
N GLU A 24 -7.02 -10.26 -1.38
CA GLU A 24 -8.29 -10.75 -1.90
C GLU A 24 -8.16 -11.06 -3.41
N ASN A 25 -8.65 -12.22 -3.84
CA ASN A 25 -8.62 -12.67 -5.24
C ASN A 25 -7.22 -12.52 -5.86
N ASP A 26 -6.20 -13.09 -5.20
CA ASP A 26 -4.79 -13.06 -5.61
C ASP A 26 -4.24 -11.64 -5.85
N THR A 27 -4.86 -10.64 -5.26
CA THR A 27 -4.47 -9.23 -5.31
C THR A 27 -4.22 -8.70 -3.92
N LEU A 28 -3.05 -8.11 -3.70
CA LEU A 28 -2.76 -7.32 -2.52
C LEU A 28 -3.20 -5.88 -2.73
N TYR A 29 -3.94 -5.35 -1.78
CA TYR A 29 -4.22 -3.92 -1.63
C TYR A 29 -3.43 -3.42 -0.43
N THR A 30 -2.48 -2.52 -0.65
CA THR A 30 -1.66 -1.92 0.39
C THR A 30 -2.43 -0.91 1.22
N SER A 31 -1.89 -0.46 2.34
CA SER A 31 -2.53 0.56 3.18
C SER A 31 -2.81 1.85 2.42
N GLY A 32 -1.93 2.25 1.51
CA GLY A 32 -2.11 3.41 0.63
C GLY A 32 -3.03 3.16 -0.57
N GLY A 33 -3.55 1.94 -0.75
CA GLY A 33 -4.43 1.59 -1.85
C GLY A 33 -3.73 1.16 -3.15
N TYR A 34 -2.39 1.06 -3.15
CA TYR A 34 -1.66 0.48 -4.28
C TYR A 34 -1.99 -1.00 -4.42
N LYS A 35 -2.09 -1.49 -5.66
CA LYS A 35 -2.43 -2.88 -5.94
C LYS A 35 -1.22 -3.63 -6.46
N ILE A 36 -1.04 -4.88 -5.99
CA ILE A 36 -0.08 -5.83 -6.57
C ILE A 36 -0.86 -7.07 -6.98
N TYR A 37 -0.75 -7.44 -8.25
CA TYR A 37 -1.53 -8.50 -8.87
C TYR A 37 -0.74 -9.25 -9.93
N LYS A 38 -1.21 -10.43 -10.30
CA LYS A 38 -0.62 -11.27 -11.35
C LYS A 38 -0.55 -10.54 -12.70
N GLY A 39 0.60 -10.63 -13.37
CA GLY A 39 0.88 -9.99 -14.66
C GLY A 39 1.44 -8.57 -14.53
N GLN A 40 1.42 -7.97 -13.34
CA GLN A 40 1.99 -6.64 -13.11
C GLN A 40 3.52 -6.69 -13.18
N THR A 41 4.12 -5.64 -13.70
CA THR A 41 5.56 -5.43 -13.64
C THR A 41 5.90 -4.50 -12.48
N LEU A 42 6.69 -5.00 -11.53
CA LEU A 42 7.25 -4.23 -10.43
C LEU A 42 8.69 -3.87 -10.76
N THR A 43 9.06 -2.61 -10.66
CA THR A 43 10.42 -2.14 -10.89
C THR A 43 11.07 -1.75 -9.57
N PHE A 44 12.27 -2.26 -9.32
CA PHE A 44 13.07 -1.86 -8.17
C PHE A 44 13.55 -0.42 -8.35
N ALA A 45 13.35 0.40 -7.34
CA ALA A 45 13.94 1.74 -7.22
C ALA A 45 15.35 1.61 -6.61
N GLU A 46 15.73 2.48 -5.71
CA GLU A 46 16.97 2.37 -4.96
C GLU A 46 16.74 1.62 -3.64
N GLY A 47 17.71 0.78 -3.23
CA GLY A 47 17.63 0.09 -1.95
C GLY A 47 17.86 1.06 -0.77
N SER A 48 17.04 0.95 0.26
CA SER A 48 17.05 1.82 1.45
C SER A 48 18.03 1.36 2.54
N GLY A 49 18.69 0.23 2.35
CA GLY A 49 19.60 -0.37 3.31
C GLY A 49 21.06 0.04 3.14
N LYS A 50 21.93 -0.54 3.95
CA LYS A 50 23.37 -0.30 3.88
C LYS A 50 23.92 -0.69 2.50
N ASN A 51 24.80 0.11 1.93
CA ASN A 51 25.40 -0.09 0.59
C ASN A 51 24.37 -0.18 -0.54
N GLY A 52 23.21 0.47 -0.41
CA GLY A 52 22.14 0.42 -1.41
C GLY A 52 21.38 -0.90 -1.47
N ASN A 53 21.59 -1.82 -0.55
CA ASN A 53 20.84 -3.07 -0.48
C ASN A 53 19.37 -2.80 -0.14
N PHE A 54 18.50 -3.67 -0.62
CA PHE A 54 17.07 -3.58 -0.35
C PHE A 54 16.75 -4.12 1.05
N ARG A 55 16.01 -3.35 1.82
CA ARG A 55 15.60 -3.70 3.18
C ARG A 55 14.20 -4.31 3.23
N TYR A 56 13.30 -3.81 2.41
CA TYR A 56 11.87 -4.13 2.41
C TYR A 56 11.43 -5.01 1.23
N ALA A 57 12.26 -5.10 0.18
CA ALA A 57 12.08 -5.98 -0.97
C ALA A 57 13.18 -7.04 -0.98
N LYS A 58 12.92 -8.23 -0.41
CA LYS A 58 13.94 -9.27 -0.19
C LYS A 58 13.76 -10.49 -1.08
N LEU A 59 14.81 -10.92 -1.76
CA LEU A 59 14.85 -12.19 -2.44
C LEU A 59 14.97 -13.35 -1.44
N LYS A 60 14.36 -14.50 -1.79
CA LYS A 60 14.47 -15.72 -0.95
C LYS A 60 15.94 -16.14 -0.80
N GLY A 61 16.36 -16.29 0.44
CA GLY A 61 17.63 -16.94 0.82
C GLY A 61 18.87 -16.04 0.82
N ASN A 62 18.78 -14.77 0.36
CA ASN A 62 19.93 -13.87 0.31
C ASN A 62 19.53 -12.41 0.58
N ASP A 63 20.53 -11.61 0.94
CA ASP A 63 20.39 -10.16 0.88
C ASP A 63 20.10 -9.74 -0.54
N THR A 64 19.21 -8.78 -0.69
CA THR A 64 18.83 -8.25 -1.99
C THR A 64 19.78 -7.10 -2.33
N PRO A 65 20.73 -7.33 -3.25
CA PRO A 65 21.78 -6.35 -3.52
C PRO A 65 21.25 -5.13 -4.27
N GLY A 66 21.88 -3.97 -4.06
CA GLY A 66 21.56 -2.73 -4.76
C GLY A 66 21.70 -2.81 -6.30
N THR A 67 22.43 -3.81 -6.81
CA THR A 67 22.53 -4.08 -8.26
C THR A 67 21.20 -4.47 -8.92
N LEU A 68 20.13 -4.69 -8.13
CA LEU A 68 18.77 -4.89 -8.64
C LEU A 68 18.02 -3.57 -8.92
N ALA A 69 18.57 -2.43 -8.53
CA ALA A 69 18.00 -1.13 -8.88
C ALA A 69 17.77 -1.03 -10.41
N ASN A 70 16.64 -0.47 -10.79
CA ASN A 70 16.15 -0.34 -12.16
C ASN A 70 15.87 -1.67 -12.91
N LYS A 71 15.90 -2.81 -12.22
CA LYS A 71 15.44 -4.09 -12.78
C LYS A 71 13.98 -4.30 -12.47
N SER A 72 13.34 -5.11 -13.29
CA SER A 72 11.90 -5.36 -13.15
C SER A 72 11.60 -6.83 -12.90
N VAL A 73 10.51 -7.07 -12.19
CA VAL A 73 9.95 -8.38 -11.92
C VAL A 73 8.54 -8.44 -12.47
N VAL A 74 8.25 -9.39 -13.33
CA VAL A 74 6.89 -9.72 -13.74
C VAL A 74 6.28 -10.65 -12.70
N VAL A 75 5.16 -10.25 -12.11
CA VAL A 75 4.46 -11.01 -11.07
C VAL A 75 3.74 -12.20 -11.70
N GLU A 76 4.09 -13.42 -11.32
CA GLU A 76 3.40 -14.66 -11.74
C GLU A 76 2.32 -15.06 -10.74
N GLU A 77 2.60 -14.87 -9.44
CA GLU A 77 1.70 -15.22 -8.35
C GLU A 77 1.93 -14.30 -7.15
N VAL A 78 0.86 -13.94 -6.47
CA VAL A 78 0.87 -13.19 -5.20
C VAL A 78 0.24 -14.06 -4.14
N SER A 79 0.91 -14.24 -2.99
CA SER A 79 0.36 -15.03 -1.89
C SER A 79 0.59 -14.34 -0.55
N ASP A 80 -0.35 -14.50 0.39
CA ASP A 80 -0.22 -13.97 1.75
C ASP A 80 0.80 -14.81 2.53
N PHE A 81 1.76 -14.12 3.15
CA PHE A 81 2.80 -14.74 3.95
C PHE A 81 3.09 -13.87 5.18
N LYS A 82 2.88 -14.43 6.36
CA LYS A 82 3.19 -13.77 7.63
C LYS A 82 4.40 -14.42 8.27
N ILE A 83 5.45 -13.62 8.54
CA ILE A 83 6.55 -14.06 9.38
C ILE A 83 6.15 -13.81 10.83
N THR A 84 5.90 -14.88 11.58
CA THR A 84 5.66 -14.83 13.04
C THR A 84 6.95 -14.40 13.75
N GLY A 85 6.87 -13.37 14.58
CA GLY A 85 7.95 -12.94 15.48
C GLY A 85 8.63 -11.61 15.13
N LEU A 86 8.47 -11.08 13.91
CA LEU A 86 9.07 -9.80 13.51
C LEU A 86 8.08 -8.63 13.38
N GLY A 87 6.80 -8.85 13.68
CA GLY A 87 5.76 -7.80 13.66
C GLY A 87 5.45 -7.21 12.28
N ASN A 88 6.17 -7.61 11.23
CA ASN A 88 5.96 -7.12 9.87
C ASN A 88 5.23 -8.17 9.02
N ALA A 89 4.16 -7.74 8.35
CA ALA A 89 3.52 -8.55 7.33
C ALA A 89 4.30 -8.43 6.02
N PHE A 90 4.66 -9.58 5.46
CA PHE A 90 5.26 -9.68 4.13
C PHE A 90 4.30 -10.41 3.21
N ILE A 91 4.23 -9.95 1.96
CA ILE A 91 3.64 -10.72 0.89
C ILE A 91 4.73 -11.46 0.14
N ARG A 92 4.44 -12.70 -0.26
CA ARG A 92 5.31 -13.48 -1.10
C ARG A 92 4.86 -13.35 -2.54
N ILE A 93 5.80 -13.01 -3.40
CA ILE A 93 5.60 -12.88 -4.84
C ILE A 93 6.50 -13.89 -5.54
N HIS A 94 5.90 -14.74 -6.35
CA HIS A 94 6.63 -15.52 -7.35
C HIS A 94 6.64 -14.72 -8.63
N GLY A 95 7.78 -14.60 -9.29
CA GLY A 95 7.89 -13.81 -10.50
C GLY A 95 9.16 -14.03 -11.29
N GLU A 96 9.23 -13.41 -12.44
CA GLU A 96 10.37 -13.44 -13.34
C GLU A 96 11.14 -12.12 -13.29
N LEU A 97 12.35 -12.16 -12.77
CA LEU A 97 13.30 -11.04 -12.83
C LEU A 97 13.83 -10.91 -14.25
N ILE A 98 13.68 -9.73 -14.82
CA ILE A 98 14.20 -9.36 -16.14
C ILE A 98 15.61 -8.80 -15.96
N LYS A 99 16.61 -9.48 -16.51
CA LYS A 99 18.01 -9.02 -16.52
C LYS A 99 18.26 -8.04 -17.66
N ASN A 100 19.37 -7.30 -17.59
CA ASN A 100 19.73 -6.30 -18.59
C ASN A 100 19.93 -6.88 -20.01
N ASN A 101 20.28 -8.17 -20.10
CA ASN A 101 20.43 -8.90 -21.37
C ASN A 101 19.11 -9.48 -21.90
N GLY A 102 17.98 -9.17 -21.27
CA GLY A 102 16.65 -9.71 -21.60
C GLY A 102 16.37 -11.11 -21.05
N GLU A 103 17.36 -11.76 -20.43
CA GLU A 103 17.19 -13.07 -19.79
C GLU A 103 16.21 -12.94 -18.61
N ARG A 104 15.35 -13.95 -18.45
CA ARG A 104 14.39 -14.03 -17.34
C ARG A 104 14.84 -15.08 -16.34
N LYS A 105 14.78 -14.74 -15.07
CA LYS A 105 15.11 -15.64 -13.96
C LYS A 105 13.95 -15.71 -12.99
N ARG A 106 13.43 -16.90 -12.72
CA ARG A 106 12.43 -17.09 -11.67
C ARG A 106 13.00 -16.76 -10.30
N ILE A 107 12.26 -15.98 -9.54
CA ILE A 107 12.60 -15.56 -8.18
C ILE A 107 11.40 -15.68 -7.26
N ILE A 108 11.70 -15.68 -5.96
CA ILE A 108 10.70 -15.44 -4.92
C ILE A 108 11.12 -14.18 -4.21
N LEU A 109 10.21 -13.20 -4.22
CA LEU A 109 10.36 -11.91 -3.56
C LEU A 109 9.46 -11.86 -2.32
N TYR A 110 10.02 -11.52 -1.18
CA TYR A 110 9.30 -11.18 0.05
C TYR A 110 9.25 -9.67 0.15
N LEU A 111 8.06 -9.12 0.16
CA LEU A 111 7.85 -7.68 0.14
C LEU A 111 7.18 -7.23 1.44
N ALA A 112 7.87 -6.41 2.23
CA ALA A 112 7.23 -5.62 3.29
C ALA A 112 6.50 -4.46 2.60
N PHE A 113 5.32 -4.76 2.08
CA PHE A 113 4.67 -4.03 0.98
C PHE A 113 4.46 -2.54 1.26
N ASP A 114 3.90 -2.14 2.41
CA ASP A 114 3.68 -0.73 2.71
C ASP A 114 5.01 0.03 2.75
N LYS A 115 6.03 -0.54 3.42
CA LYS A 115 7.36 0.09 3.53
C LYS A 115 8.09 0.16 2.19
N ALA A 116 7.97 -0.88 1.36
CA ALA A 116 8.61 -0.92 0.05
C ALA A 116 7.95 0.01 -0.98
N ILE A 117 6.65 0.29 -0.82
CA ILE A 117 5.84 1.09 -1.75
C ILE A 117 5.75 2.54 -1.31
N GLU A 118 5.46 2.78 -0.03
CA GLU A 118 5.27 4.12 0.49
C GLU A 118 6.59 4.77 0.96
N GLY A 119 7.59 3.94 1.23
CA GLY A 119 8.81 4.36 1.92
C GLY A 119 8.62 4.41 3.44
N VAL A 120 9.68 4.79 4.13
CA VAL A 120 9.69 4.98 5.59
C VAL A 120 10.28 6.36 5.86
N GLN A 121 9.95 6.95 7.00
CA GLN A 121 10.45 8.28 7.36
C GLN A 121 11.95 8.44 7.09
N GLY A 122 12.30 9.38 6.19
CA GLY A 122 13.68 9.62 5.78
C GLY A 122 14.24 8.65 4.72
N MET A 123 13.47 7.64 4.29
CA MET A 123 13.88 6.68 3.26
C MET A 123 12.86 6.63 2.12
N PRO A 124 13.29 6.67 0.84
CA PRO A 124 12.40 6.57 -0.30
C PRO A 124 11.80 5.16 -0.43
N PRO A 125 10.75 5.01 -1.24
CA PRO A 125 10.25 3.70 -1.66
C PRO A 125 11.34 2.84 -2.32
N GLU A 126 11.29 1.54 -2.11
CA GLU A 126 12.18 0.58 -2.78
C GLU A 126 11.61 0.06 -4.11
N LEU A 127 10.35 0.35 -4.40
CA LEU A 127 9.71 0.10 -5.69
C LEU A 127 9.37 1.41 -6.39
N VAL A 128 9.46 1.41 -7.71
CA VAL A 128 8.96 2.51 -8.52
C VAL A 128 7.44 2.44 -8.52
N VAL A 129 6.81 3.41 -7.91
CA VAL A 129 5.34 3.53 -7.82
C VAL A 129 4.90 4.94 -8.19
N PRO A 130 3.65 5.14 -8.65
CA PRO A 130 3.10 6.46 -8.88
C PRO A 130 3.14 7.34 -7.63
N GLU A 131 3.29 8.67 -7.82
CA GLU A 131 3.46 9.63 -6.72
C GLU A 131 2.30 9.61 -5.71
N GLU A 132 1.08 9.33 -6.18
CA GLU A 132 -0.10 9.26 -5.32
C GLU A 132 -0.03 8.15 -4.26
N PHE A 133 0.87 7.18 -4.43
CA PHE A 133 1.07 6.08 -3.47
C PHE A 133 2.33 6.25 -2.62
N LYS A 134 3.19 7.22 -2.97
CA LYS A 134 4.37 7.51 -2.17
C LYS A 134 4.00 8.34 -0.95
N ASN A 135 4.62 8.06 0.18
CA ASN A 135 4.52 8.88 1.40
C ASN A 135 3.09 9.06 1.97
N LYS A 136 2.11 8.23 1.62
CA LYS A 136 0.79 8.28 2.27
C LYS A 136 0.87 8.00 3.78
N SER A 137 1.85 7.21 4.21
CA SER A 137 2.16 7.01 5.64
C SER A 137 2.77 8.24 6.31
N LYS A 138 3.10 9.30 5.54
CA LYS A 138 3.63 10.57 6.08
C LYS A 138 2.57 11.56 6.52
N ILE A 139 1.32 11.35 6.21
CA ILE A 139 0.27 12.13 6.86
C ILE A 139 0.17 11.55 8.27
N SER A 140 0.93 12.14 9.20
CA SER A 140 0.86 11.74 10.60
C SER A 140 -0.57 11.99 11.10
N ALA A 141 -1.02 11.22 12.09
CA ALA A 141 -2.29 11.53 12.74
C ALA A 141 -2.36 13.02 13.16
N ALA A 142 -1.20 13.62 13.51
CA ALA A 142 -1.09 15.04 13.81
C ALA A 142 -1.42 15.94 12.61
N ASP A 143 -0.95 15.61 11.40
CA ASP A 143 -1.26 16.39 10.19
C ASP A 143 -2.73 16.25 9.78
N GLU A 144 -3.32 15.07 9.94
CA GLU A 144 -4.75 14.87 9.70
C GLU A 144 -5.60 15.61 10.74
N ILE A 145 -5.21 15.58 12.01
CA ILE A 145 -5.87 16.37 13.06
C ILE A 145 -5.76 17.86 12.78
N ALA A 146 -4.60 18.34 12.30
CA ALA A 146 -4.44 19.75 11.93
C ALA A 146 -5.36 20.16 10.77
N LYS A 147 -5.54 19.29 9.76
CA LYS A 147 -6.50 19.50 8.66
C LYS A 147 -7.94 19.52 9.16
N LEU A 148 -8.32 18.57 10.02
CA LEU A 148 -9.64 18.54 10.64
C LEU A 148 -9.91 19.77 11.47
N TYR A 149 -8.91 20.24 12.23
CA TYR A 149 -9.02 21.47 13.03
C TYR A 149 -9.28 22.70 12.16
N LYS A 150 -8.61 22.79 11.00
CA LYS A 150 -8.87 23.86 10.05
C LYS A 150 -10.29 23.80 9.50
N LEU A 151 -10.79 22.62 9.12
CA LEU A 151 -12.18 22.44 8.66
C LEU A 151 -13.19 22.84 9.74
N TYR A 152 -12.89 22.55 11.00
CA TYR A 152 -13.70 23.00 12.12
C TYR A 152 -13.68 24.54 12.28
N GLN A 153 -12.49 25.17 12.18
CA GLN A 153 -12.37 26.63 12.23
C GLN A 153 -13.11 27.33 11.09
N ASP A 154 -13.05 26.72 9.88
CA ASP A 154 -13.72 27.23 8.69
C ASP A 154 -15.25 26.97 8.72
N GLY A 155 -15.76 26.30 9.76
CA GLY A 155 -17.18 25.97 9.92
C GLY A 155 -17.68 24.86 8.99
N ALA A 156 -16.77 24.16 8.30
CA ALA A 156 -17.10 23.07 7.39
C ALA A 156 -17.52 21.78 8.11
N ILE A 157 -17.08 21.61 9.37
CA ILE A 157 -17.50 20.51 10.25
C ILE A 157 -17.83 21.06 11.65
N SER A 158 -18.72 20.37 12.34
CA SER A 158 -19.09 20.70 13.72
C SER A 158 -17.99 20.30 14.71
N LYS A 159 -18.05 20.84 15.93
CA LYS A 159 -17.15 20.44 17.00
C LYS A 159 -17.26 18.95 17.34
N GLU A 160 -18.47 18.40 17.31
CA GLU A 160 -18.71 16.98 17.58
C GLU A 160 -18.08 16.09 16.52
N GLU A 161 -18.25 16.45 15.25
CA GLU A 161 -17.61 15.72 14.13
C GLU A 161 -16.07 15.78 14.21
N PHE A 162 -15.51 16.94 14.53
CA PHE A 162 -14.08 17.10 14.77
C PHE A 162 -13.57 16.15 15.88
N GLU A 163 -14.21 16.13 17.06
CA GLU A 163 -13.77 15.30 18.19
C GLU A 163 -13.93 13.80 17.89
N ILE A 164 -14.98 13.38 17.17
CA ILE A 164 -15.17 12.00 16.74
C ILE A 164 -14.05 11.55 15.78
N GLN A 165 -13.74 12.38 14.77
CA GLN A 165 -12.71 12.05 13.80
C GLN A 165 -11.31 12.07 14.42
N LYS A 166 -11.02 13.04 15.25
CA LYS A 166 -9.76 13.11 16.01
C LYS A 166 -9.54 11.88 16.87
N LYS A 167 -10.57 11.43 17.60
CA LYS A 167 -10.49 10.21 18.40
C LYS A 167 -10.17 8.99 17.54
N LYS A 168 -10.83 8.82 16.39
CA LYS A 168 -10.56 7.74 15.45
C LYS A 168 -9.12 7.73 14.94
N LEU A 169 -8.53 8.89 14.69
CA LEU A 169 -7.13 9.01 14.23
C LEU A 169 -6.12 8.66 15.33
N LEU A 170 -6.45 8.93 16.59
CA LEU A 170 -5.58 8.62 17.73
C LEU A 170 -5.65 7.15 18.17
N GLU A 171 -6.67 6.41 17.77
CA GLU A 171 -6.89 4.98 18.08
C GLU A 171 -6.37 4.02 16.98
N GLN A 172 -5.76 4.54 15.89
CA GLN A 172 -5.15 3.74 14.80
C GLN A 172 -3.69 3.41 15.11
#